data_155cf6f0112d7441c7bbd77e8769be41
#
_entry.id   155cf6f0112d7441c7bbd77e8769be41
#
_cell.length_a   1.000
_cell.length_b   1.000
_cell.length_c   1.000
_cell.angle_alpha   90.00
_cell.angle_beta   90.00
_cell.angle_gamma   90.00
#
_symmetry.space_group_name_H-M   'P 1'
#
loop_
_entity.id
_entity.type
_entity.pdbx_description
1 polymer ?
#
loop_
_entity_poly.entity_id
_entity_poly.type
_entity_poly.pdbx_seq_one_letter_code
_entity_poly.pdbx_strand_id
1 'polypeptide(L)'
;GSGITPLISGDYAYDYYVTKKNIREKPEYKYFTKGLMTRVVGAMALGVIYFFYYSGGDTTNYFQTSSAYANLIFKDTEDFWIGWLGDAKHNYFSFDNSTGYPVYTPKDHHSFFVVRLLIPIVTLGCHSYFSTAVLVACVTYGGMWKLYQTFLLEFPNLKREFAIACLFIPSCV
;
A
#
# COMPACT_ATOMS: atom_id res chain seq x y z
N GLY A 1 -3.76 11.04 25.06
CA GLY A 1 -4.59 10.41 24.03
C GLY A 1 -5.36 11.40 23.20
N SER A 2 -4.73 12.24 22.34
CA SER A 2 -5.50 13.14 21.46
C SER A 2 -4.66 13.73 20.33
N GLY A 3 -3.78 12.90 19.70
CA GLY A 3 -2.86 13.40 18.67
C GLY A 3 -3.10 12.89 17.24
N ILE A 4 -4.02 11.96 17.01
CA ILE A 4 -4.17 11.28 15.69
C ILE A 4 -5.37 11.79 14.88
N THR A 5 -6.36 12.39 15.50
CA THR A 5 -7.61 12.85 14.88
C THR A 5 -7.47 14.05 13.92
N PRO A 6 -6.57 15.02 14.08
CA PRO A 6 -6.50 16.16 13.16
C PRO A 6 -5.86 15.86 11.80
N LEU A 7 -4.97 14.88 11.71
CA LEU A 7 -4.32 14.52 10.44
C LEU A 7 -5.30 13.85 9.46
N ILE A 8 -6.13 12.94 9.96
CA ILE A 8 -7.13 12.24 9.15
C ILE A 8 -8.22 13.20 8.66
N SER A 9 -8.65 14.16 9.50
CA SER A 9 -9.68 15.14 9.13
C SER A 9 -9.18 16.16 8.10
N GLY A 10 -7.90 16.50 8.11
CA GLY A 10 -7.30 17.43 7.14
C GLY A 10 -7.25 16.84 5.73
N ASP A 11 -6.89 15.58 5.60
CA ASP A 11 -6.80 14.90 4.31
C ASP A 11 -8.18 14.68 3.68
N TYR A 12 -9.20 14.34 4.45
CA TYR A 12 -10.58 14.25 3.97
C TYR A 12 -11.15 15.60 3.51
N ALA A 13 -10.85 16.68 4.24
CA ALA A 13 -11.30 18.01 3.87
C ALA A 13 -10.60 18.51 2.60
N TYR A 14 -9.31 18.24 2.44
CA TYR A 14 -8.54 18.57 1.25
C TYR A 14 -9.01 17.76 0.04
N ASP A 15 -9.16 16.46 0.17
CA ASP A 15 -9.68 15.57 -0.89
C ASP A 15 -11.10 15.94 -1.29
N TYR A 16 -11.97 16.24 -0.33
CA TYR A 16 -13.33 16.72 -0.59
C TYR A 16 -13.34 18.06 -1.32
N TYR A 17 -12.48 18.98 -0.94
CA TYR A 17 -12.37 20.30 -1.57
C TYR A 17 -11.84 20.20 -3.01
N VAL A 18 -10.76 19.43 -3.23
CA VAL A 18 -10.18 19.18 -4.56
C VAL A 18 -11.20 18.47 -5.46
N THR A 19 -11.89 17.47 -4.94
CA THR A 19 -12.95 16.75 -5.66
C THR A 19 -14.09 17.69 -6.04
N LYS A 20 -14.57 18.53 -5.11
CA LYS A 20 -15.66 19.48 -5.35
C LYS A 20 -15.29 20.57 -6.35
N LYS A 21 -14.06 21.05 -6.33
CA LYS A 21 -13.54 22.04 -7.29
C LYS A 21 -13.45 21.42 -8.69
N ASN A 22 -12.92 20.21 -8.81
CA ASN A 22 -12.71 19.56 -10.10
C ASN A 22 -13.98 18.94 -10.71
N ILE A 23 -15.00 18.61 -9.92
CA ILE A 23 -16.29 18.10 -10.44
C ILE A 23 -16.96 19.11 -11.39
N ARG A 24 -16.77 20.41 -11.18
CA ARG A 24 -17.35 21.43 -12.09
C ARG A 24 -16.69 21.44 -13.46
N GLU A 25 -15.40 21.13 -13.53
CA GLU A 25 -14.62 21.12 -14.76
C GLU A 25 -14.56 19.74 -15.41
N LYS A 26 -14.58 18.66 -14.61
CA LYS A 26 -14.42 17.27 -15.04
C LYS A 26 -15.37 16.36 -14.26
N PRO A 27 -16.53 16.00 -14.83
CA PRO A 27 -17.57 15.23 -14.13
C PRO A 27 -17.15 13.82 -13.74
N GLU A 28 -16.05 13.27 -14.28
CA GLU A 28 -15.47 11.98 -13.90
C GLU A 28 -14.93 11.94 -12.46
N TYR A 29 -14.53 13.08 -11.90
CA TYR A 29 -14.04 13.16 -10.51
C TYR A 29 -15.06 12.75 -9.45
N LYS A 30 -16.35 12.65 -9.81
CA LYS A 30 -17.37 12.10 -8.90
C LYS A 30 -17.10 10.64 -8.49
N TYR A 31 -16.34 9.90 -9.32
CA TYR A 31 -15.97 8.51 -9.05
C TYR A 31 -14.67 8.40 -8.25
N PHE A 32 -13.87 9.47 -8.13
CA PHE A 32 -12.57 9.46 -7.48
C PHE A 32 -12.65 9.02 -6.02
N THR A 33 -13.36 9.77 -5.19
CA THR A 33 -13.49 9.46 -3.75
C THR A 33 -14.22 8.14 -3.51
N LYS A 34 -15.27 7.85 -4.30
CA LYS A 34 -15.99 6.59 -4.16
C LYS A 34 -15.12 5.38 -4.51
N GLY A 35 -14.32 5.47 -5.57
CA GLY A 35 -13.39 4.42 -5.98
C GLY A 35 -12.29 4.21 -4.94
N LEU A 36 -11.71 5.29 -4.41
CA LEU A 36 -10.71 5.21 -3.35
C LEU A 36 -11.26 4.51 -2.10
N MET A 37 -12.44 4.93 -1.63
CA MET A 37 -13.09 4.29 -0.48
C MET A 37 -13.38 2.81 -0.71
N THR A 38 -13.88 2.44 -1.87
CA THR A 38 -14.12 1.04 -2.21
C THR A 38 -12.84 0.23 -2.17
N ARG A 39 -11.73 0.81 -2.65
CA ARG A 39 -10.43 0.15 -2.66
C ARG A 39 -9.85 -0.02 -1.27
N VAL A 40 -9.95 1.00 -0.42
CA VAL A 40 -9.53 0.92 0.99
C VAL A 40 -10.34 -0.14 1.74
N VAL A 41 -11.66 -0.15 1.59
CA VAL A 41 -12.53 -1.18 2.18
C VAL A 41 -12.18 -2.58 1.66
N GLY A 42 -11.92 -2.71 0.35
CA GLY A 42 -11.49 -3.97 -0.26
C GLY A 42 -10.15 -4.46 0.29
N ALA A 43 -9.16 -3.59 0.43
CA ALA A 43 -7.87 -3.92 1.01
C ALA A 43 -7.98 -4.36 2.48
N MET A 44 -8.80 -3.67 3.27
CA MET A 44 -9.07 -4.06 4.66
C MET A 44 -9.78 -5.41 4.74
N ALA A 45 -10.79 -5.65 3.91
CA ALA A 45 -11.53 -6.92 3.87
C ALA A 45 -10.62 -8.09 3.48
N LEU A 46 -9.79 -7.92 2.46
CA LEU A 46 -8.78 -8.92 2.10
C LEU A 46 -7.77 -9.15 3.22
N GLY A 47 -7.29 -8.07 3.86
CA GLY A 47 -6.42 -8.15 5.02
C GLY A 47 -7.03 -8.99 6.17
N VAL A 48 -8.30 -8.78 6.48
CA VAL A 48 -9.03 -9.57 7.48
C VAL A 48 -9.10 -11.05 7.06
N ILE A 49 -9.42 -11.33 5.80
CA ILE A 49 -9.50 -12.71 5.29
C ILE A 49 -8.13 -13.40 5.40
N TYR A 50 -7.05 -12.76 4.96
CA TYR A 50 -5.71 -13.35 5.05
C TYR A 50 -5.26 -13.55 6.48
N PHE A 51 -5.54 -12.61 7.36
CA PHE A 51 -5.10 -12.68 8.76
C PHE A 51 -5.91 -13.72 9.57
N PHE A 52 -7.23 -13.77 9.43
CA PHE A 52 -8.09 -14.60 10.27
C PHE A 52 -8.47 -15.95 9.65
N TYR A 53 -8.64 -16.01 8.33
CA TYR A 53 -9.09 -17.25 7.66
C TYR A 53 -7.92 -18.09 7.16
N TYR A 54 -6.95 -17.49 6.48
CA TYR A 54 -5.80 -18.21 5.96
C TYR A 54 -4.65 -18.34 6.96
N SER A 55 -4.74 -17.70 8.13
CA SER A 55 -3.68 -17.70 9.17
C SER A 55 -2.30 -17.31 8.62
N GLY A 56 -2.26 -16.50 7.59
CA GLY A 56 -1.05 -16.08 6.89
C GLY A 56 -1.15 -16.28 5.38
N GLY A 57 -0.07 -15.94 4.67
CA GLY A 57 0.04 -16.05 3.23
C GLY A 57 1.14 -15.13 2.73
N ASP A 58 1.29 -15.01 1.41
CA ASP A 58 2.35 -14.20 0.81
C ASP A 58 2.32 -12.75 1.29
N THR A 59 1.13 -12.16 1.43
CA THR A 59 0.97 -10.77 1.91
C THR A 59 1.48 -10.57 3.33
N THR A 60 1.20 -11.53 4.23
CA THR A 60 1.71 -11.50 5.60
C THR A 60 3.21 -11.75 5.65
N ASN A 61 3.74 -12.64 4.81
CA ASN A 61 5.17 -12.91 4.69
C ASN A 61 5.95 -11.70 4.15
N TYR A 62 5.40 -11.00 3.16
CA TYR A 62 5.96 -9.74 2.67
C TYR A 62 5.95 -8.66 3.75
N PHE A 63 4.85 -8.53 4.48
CA PHE A 63 4.74 -7.59 5.59
C PHE A 63 5.73 -7.92 6.70
N GLN A 64 5.82 -9.18 7.13
CA GLN A 64 6.74 -9.63 8.18
C GLN A 64 8.20 -9.34 7.80
N THR A 65 8.59 -9.69 6.58
CA THR A 65 9.94 -9.43 6.08
C THR A 65 10.22 -7.93 6.01
N SER A 66 9.30 -7.14 5.47
CA SER A 66 9.47 -5.69 5.36
C SER A 66 9.53 -5.01 6.74
N SER A 67 8.76 -5.51 7.71
CA SER A 67 8.79 -5.03 9.09
C SER A 67 10.12 -5.35 9.78
N ALA A 68 10.66 -6.57 9.57
CA ALA A 68 11.96 -6.94 10.11
C ALA A 68 13.07 -6.04 9.57
N TYR A 69 13.09 -5.78 8.26
CA TYR A 69 14.05 -4.84 7.67
C TYR A 69 13.82 -3.39 8.09
N ALA A 70 12.58 -2.95 8.26
CA ALA A 70 12.28 -1.62 8.78
C ALA A 70 12.78 -1.42 10.22
N ASN A 71 12.66 -2.45 11.07
CA ASN A 71 13.22 -2.43 12.42
C ASN A 71 14.76 -2.45 12.40
N LEU A 72 15.36 -3.14 11.43
CA LEU A 72 16.83 -3.19 11.28
C LEU A 72 17.41 -1.80 10.99
N ILE A 73 16.69 -0.90 10.32
CA ILE A 73 17.13 0.49 10.09
C ILE A 73 17.53 1.17 11.41
N PHE A 74 16.76 0.93 12.46
CA PHE A 74 16.95 1.57 13.75
C PHE A 74 18.00 0.86 14.63
N LYS A 75 18.30 -0.40 14.34
CA LYS A 75 19.25 -1.21 15.10
C LYS A 75 20.64 -1.20 14.50
N ASP A 76 20.73 -1.49 13.20
CA ASP A 76 21.97 -1.59 12.44
C ASP A 76 21.75 -1.07 11.01
N THR A 77 21.98 0.23 10.84
CA THR A 77 21.77 0.92 9.58
C THR A 77 22.72 0.44 8.49
N GLU A 78 23.94 0.04 8.84
CA GLU A 78 24.94 -0.42 7.87
C GLU A 78 24.51 -1.76 7.28
N ASP A 79 24.15 -2.74 8.12
CA ASP A 79 23.70 -4.06 7.69
C ASP A 79 22.34 -3.99 6.97
N PHE A 80 21.48 -3.04 7.34
CA PHE A 80 20.25 -2.75 6.59
C PHE A 80 20.53 -2.37 5.13
N TRP A 81 21.48 -1.46 4.87
CA TRP A 81 21.80 -1.05 3.50
C TRP A 81 22.41 -2.18 2.69
N ILE A 82 23.27 -2.99 3.30
CA ILE A 82 23.84 -4.18 2.66
C ILE A 82 22.73 -5.14 2.25
N GLY A 83 21.81 -5.43 3.14
CA GLY A 83 20.67 -6.31 2.88
C GLY A 83 19.71 -5.73 1.85
N TRP A 84 19.40 -4.44 1.93
CA TRP A 84 18.49 -3.80 0.97
C TRP A 84 19.05 -3.77 -0.44
N LEU A 85 20.34 -3.50 -0.60
CA LEU A 85 20.99 -3.55 -1.91
C LEU A 85 21.09 -4.98 -2.46
N GLY A 86 20.90 -6.00 -1.60
CA GLY A 86 20.92 -7.40 -1.97
C GLY A 86 22.33 -7.98 -2.06
N ASP A 87 23.27 -7.40 -1.31
CA ASP A 87 24.62 -7.93 -1.23
C ASP A 87 24.63 -9.30 -0.51
N ALA A 88 25.42 -10.24 -1.04
CA ALA A 88 25.64 -11.55 -0.41
C ALA A 88 26.34 -11.46 0.94
N LYS A 89 26.91 -10.32 1.28
CA LYS A 89 27.59 -10.05 2.57
C LYS A 89 26.60 -9.73 3.71
N HIS A 90 25.30 -9.63 3.40
CA HIS A 90 24.31 -9.36 4.43
C HIS A 90 24.36 -10.38 5.56
N ASN A 91 24.48 -9.87 6.79
CA ASN A 91 24.59 -10.69 7.99
C ASN A 91 23.22 -11.01 8.56
N TYR A 92 22.72 -12.22 8.32
CA TYR A 92 21.41 -12.65 8.85
C TYR A 92 21.38 -12.78 10.38
N PHE A 93 22.52 -12.78 11.08
CA PHE A 93 22.59 -12.78 12.54
C PHE A 93 22.24 -11.43 13.16
N SER A 94 22.10 -10.36 12.37
CA SER A 94 21.63 -9.06 12.84
C SER A 94 20.14 -9.05 13.19
N PHE A 95 19.38 -10.04 12.70
CA PHE A 95 17.99 -10.23 13.07
C PHE A 95 17.87 -10.98 14.39
N ASP A 96 17.03 -10.47 15.29
CA ASP A 96 16.71 -11.07 16.59
C ASP A 96 15.24 -10.87 16.96
N ASN A 97 14.88 -11.20 18.20
CA ASN A 97 13.50 -11.05 18.69
C ASN A 97 13.00 -9.59 18.69
N SER A 98 13.88 -8.59 18.67
CA SER A 98 13.51 -7.18 18.64
C SER A 98 13.23 -6.69 17.22
N THR A 99 13.96 -7.18 16.23
CA THR A 99 13.78 -6.85 14.82
C THR A 99 12.72 -7.72 14.15
N GLY A 100 12.53 -8.94 14.63
CA GLY A 100 11.81 -10.01 13.95
C GLY A 100 12.69 -10.73 12.91
N TYR A 101 12.18 -11.81 12.35
CA TYR A 101 12.90 -12.63 11.38
C TYR A 101 12.28 -12.52 9.99
N PRO A 102 13.07 -12.22 8.96
CA PRO A 102 12.57 -12.15 7.59
C PRO A 102 12.23 -13.54 7.05
N VAL A 103 11.14 -13.65 6.30
CA VAL A 103 10.76 -14.88 5.58
C VAL A 103 11.46 -14.93 4.23
N TYR A 104 11.51 -13.80 3.52
CA TYR A 104 12.19 -13.69 2.24
C TYR A 104 13.59 -13.11 2.41
N THR A 105 14.53 -13.64 1.63
CA THR A 105 15.93 -13.23 1.65
C THR A 105 16.32 -12.52 0.36
N PRO A 106 17.39 -11.69 0.34
CA PRO A 106 17.88 -11.04 -0.87
C PRO A 106 18.25 -12.02 -2.02
N LYS A 107 18.42 -13.31 -1.73
CA LYS A 107 18.66 -14.35 -2.75
C LYS A 107 17.45 -14.60 -3.65
N ASP A 108 16.23 -14.40 -3.13
CA ASP A 108 15.00 -14.44 -3.90
C ASP A 108 14.69 -13.06 -4.46
N HIS A 109 15.27 -12.74 -5.60
CA HIS A 109 15.19 -11.42 -6.21
C HIS A 109 13.77 -10.95 -6.49
N HIS A 110 12.86 -11.85 -6.86
CA HIS A 110 11.48 -11.50 -7.22
C HIS A 110 10.68 -11.08 -5.97
N SER A 111 10.64 -11.92 -4.96
CA SER A 111 9.94 -11.64 -3.71
C SER A 111 10.59 -10.47 -2.97
N PHE A 112 11.91 -10.41 -2.98
CA PHE A 112 12.64 -9.35 -2.28
C PHE A 112 12.49 -7.96 -2.93
N PHE A 113 12.22 -7.90 -4.24
CA PHE A 113 11.86 -6.63 -4.88
C PHE A 113 10.59 -6.02 -4.28
N VAL A 114 9.57 -6.83 -4.03
CA VAL A 114 8.33 -6.39 -3.37
C VAL A 114 8.62 -5.92 -1.94
N VAL A 115 9.44 -6.67 -1.20
CA VAL A 115 9.88 -6.29 0.16
C VAL A 115 10.53 -4.89 0.15
N ARG A 116 11.45 -4.62 -0.78
CA ARG A 116 12.10 -3.30 -0.89
C ARG A 116 11.11 -2.15 -1.06
N LEU A 117 10.08 -2.34 -1.86
CA LEU A 117 9.03 -1.33 -2.07
C LEU A 117 8.14 -1.17 -0.83
N LEU A 118 7.94 -2.24 -0.07
CA LEU A 118 7.09 -2.22 1.12
C LEU A 118 7.78 -1.61 2.35
N ILE A 119 9.10 -1.72 2.49
CA ILE A 119 9.84 -1.20 3.66
C ILE A 119 9.47 0.25 4.00
N PRO A 120 9.55 1.23 3.07
CA PRO A 120 9.17 2.60 3.38
C PRO A 120 7.69 2.74 3.75
N ILE A 121 6.82 1.94 3.13
CA ILE A 121 5.38 1.98 3.40
C ILE A 121 5.06 1.41 4.79
N VAL A 122 5.72 0.32 5.19
CA VAL A 122 5.60 -0.28 6.54
C VAL A 122 6.10 0.70 7.60
N THR A 123 7.22 1.36 7.35
CA THR A 123 7.76 2.38 8.27
C THR A 123 6.77 3.54 8.46
N LEU A 124 6.18 4.05 7.38
CA LEU A 124 5.14 5.08 7.42
C LEU A 124 3.84 4.57 8.06
N GLY A 125 3.51 3.30 7.91
CA GLY A 125 2.35 2.64 8.49
C GLY A 125 2.51 2.28 9.97
N CYS A 126 3.57 2.75 10.64
CA CYS A 126 3.86 2.46 12.06
C CYS A 126 3.88 0.95 12.37
N HIS A 127 4.43 0.14 11.48
CA HIS A 127 4.53 -1.31 11.60
C HIS A 127 3.19 -2.04 11.82
N SER A 128 2.07 -1.41 11.38
CA SER A 128 0.75 -2.03 11.42
C SER A 128 0.40 -2.62 10.06
N TYR A 129 -0.01 -3.89 10.04
CA TYR A 129 -0.42 -4.59 8.82
C TYR A 129 -1.56 -3.88 8.09
N PHE A 130 -2.61 -3.48 8.82
CA PHE A 130 -3.77 -2.81 8.23
C PHE A 130 -3.44 -1.39 7.73
N SER A 131 -2.63 -0.63 8.47
CA SER A 131 -2.17 0.68 8.01
C SER A 131 -1.34 0.56 6.74
N THR A 132 -0.46 -0.42 6.66
CA THR A 132 0.34 -0.71 5.46
C THR A 132 -0.55 -1.08 4.29
N ALA A 133 -1.56 -1.94 4.47
CA ALA A 133 -2.50 -2.31 3.43
C ALA A 133 -3.29 -1.09 2.88
N VAL A 134 -3.72 -0.20 3.77
CA VAL A 134 -4.39 1.06 3.37
C VAL A 134 -3.46 1.96 2.58
N LEU A 135 -2.22 2.14 3.03
CA LEU A 135 -1.22 2.97 2.32
C LEU A 135 -0.92 2.40 0.93
N VAL A 136 -0.72 1.09 0.81
CA VAL A 136 -0.54 0.43 -0.49
C VAL A 136 -1.75 0.65 -1.40
N ALA A 137 -2.97 0.52 -0.86
CA ALA A 137 -4.20 0.77 -1.61
C ALA A 137 -4.27 2.23 -2.12
N CYS A 138 -3.89 3.21 -1.30
CA CYS A 138 -3.85 4.62 -1.68
C CYS A 138 -2.81 4.90 -2.77
N VAL A 139 -1.60 4.37 -2.63
CA VAL A 139 -0.52 4.56 -3.62
C VAL A 139 -0.90 3.93 -4.97
N THR A 140 -1.38 2.69 -4.96
CA THR A 140 -1.79 1.98 -6.18
C THR A 140 -3.03 2.57 -6.82
N TYR A 141 -3.91 3.22 -6.04
CA TYR A 141 -5.10 3.90 -6.57
C TYR A 141 -4.75 5.01 -7.54
N GLY A 142 -3.67 5.74 -7.32
CA GLY A 142 -3.20 6.77 -8.25
C GLY A 142 -2.94 6.23 -9.66
N GLY A 143 -2.33 5.05 -9.77
CA GLY A 143 -2.11 4.37 -11.06
C GLY A 143 -3.40 3.94 -11.73
N MET A 144 -4.34 3.36 -10.97
CA MET A 144 -5.65 2.95 -11.49
C MET A 144 -6.51 4.14 -11.91
N TRP A 145 -6.42 5.26 -11.19
CA TRP A 145 -7.07 6.50 -11.59
C TRP A 145 -6.54 7.02 -12.93
N LYS A 146 -5.24 6.99 -13.15
CA LYS A 146 -4.61 7.36 -14.42
C LYS A 146 -5.05 6.42 -15.56
N LEU A 147 -5.08 5.12 -15.30
CA LEU A 147 -5.58 4.13 -16.24
C LEU A 147 -7.04 4.43 -16.65
N TYR A 148 -7.92 4.68 -15.68
CA TYR A 148 -9.28 5.09 -15.92
C TYR A 148 -9.38 6.36 -16.79
N GLN A 149 -8.59 7.39 -16.49
CA GLN A 149 -8.55 8.61 -17.29
C GLN A 149 -8.09 8.35 -18.74
N THR A 150 -7.11 7.46 -18.94
CA THR A 150 -6.65 7.09 -20.29
C THR A 150 -7.77 6.42 -21.09
N PHE A 151 -8.51 5.49 -20.48
CA PHE A 151 -9.66 4.87 -21.16
C PHE A 151 -10.77 5.87 -21.51
N LEU A 152 -10.96 6.91 -20.70
CA LEU A 152 -11.95 7.95 -21.02
C LEU A 152 -11.57 8.82 -22.22
N LEU A 153 -10.27 8.96 -22.50
CA LEU A 153 -9.82 9.70 -23.70
C LEU A 153 -10.18 8.94 -24.98
N GLU A 154 -10.06 7.61 -24.96
CA GLU A 154 -10.36 6.76 -26.12
C GLU A 154 -11.87 6.46 -26.25
N PHE A 155 -12.57 6.28 -25.13
CA PHE A 155 -13.98 5.86 -25.09
C PHE A 155 -14.83 6.75 -24.20
N PRO A 156 -15.12 8.01 -24.61
CA PRO A 156 -15.82 8.98 -23.75
C PRO A 156 -17.27 8.59 -23.42
N ASN A 157 -17.87 7.70 -24.18
CA ASN A 157 -19.26 7.26 -23.98
C ASN A 157 -19.42 6.18 -22.90
N LEU A 158 -18.31 5.49 -22.51
CA LEU A 158 -18.32 4.35 -21.59
C LEU A 158 -17.78 4.70 -20.20
N LYS A 159 -18.05 5.93 -19.72
CA LYS A 159 -17.52 6.46 -18.45
C LYS A 159 -17.89 5.60 -17.24
N ARG A 160 -19.12 5.10 -17.19
CA ARG A 160 -19.63 4.32 -16.07
C ARG A 160 -19.03 2.92 -16.06
N GLU A 161 -18.96 2.29 -17.21
CA GLU A 161 -18.47 0.93 -17.42
C GLU A 161 -16.99 0.85 -17.04
N PHE A 162 -16.17 1.78 -17.51
CA PHE A 162 -14.76 1.84 -17.12
C PHE A 162 -14.55 2.24 -15.67
N ALA A 163 -15.40 3.08 -15.08
CA ALA A 163 -15.34 3.35 -13.65
C ALA A 163 -15.58 2.08 -12.85
N ILE A 164 -16.59 1.29 -13.21
CA ILE A 164 -16.85 0.00 -12.55
C ILE A 164 -15.68 -0.95 -12.72
N ALA A 165 -15.20 -1.13 -13.96
CA ALA A 165 -14.10 -2.07 -14.24
C ALA A 165 -12.78 -1.69 -13.56
N CYS A 166 -12.38 -0.42 -13.59
CA CYS A 166 -11.08 0.01 -13.09
C CYS A 166 -11.07 0.35 -11.59
N LEU A 167 -12.17 0.90 -11.05
CA LEU A 167 -12.16 1.48 -9.71
C LEU A 167 -12.95 0.67 -8.69
N PHE A 168 -13.99 -0.07 -9.10
CA PHE A 168 -14.90 -0.74 -8.18
C PHE A 168 -14.74 -2.25 -8.13
N ILE A 169 -14.07 -2.88 -9.10
CA ILE A 169 -13.81 -4.32 -9.05
C ILE A 169 -12.62 -4.58 -8.12
N PRO A 170 -12.82 -5.32 -7.00
CA PRO A 170 -11.76 -5.57 -6.01
C PRO A 170 -10.66 -6.52 -6.52
N SER A 171 -10.88 -7.26 -7.60
CA SER A 171 -9.88 -8.17 -8.19
C SER A 171 -8.65 -7.47 -8.79
N CYS A 172 -8.68 -6.14 -8.88
CA CYS A 172 -7.53 -5.32 -9.31
C CYS A 172 -6.73 -4.75 -8.13
N VAL A 173 -6.89 -5.31 -6.94
CA VAL A 173 -6.14 -4.93 -5.73
C VAL A 173 -4.84 -5.71 -5.64
#